data_a469ac8618a68afa4c7354519b0fe163
#
_entry.id   a469ac8618a68afa4c7354519b0fe163
#
_cell.length_a   1.000
_cell.length_b   1.000
_cell.length_c   1.000
_cell.angle_alpha   90.00
_cell.angle_beta   90.00
_cell.angle_gamma   90.00
#
_symmetry.space_group_name_H-M   'P 1'
#
loop_
_entity.id
_entity.type
_entity.pdbx_description
1 polymer ?
#
loop_
_entity_poly.entity_id
_entity_poly.type
_entity_poly.pdbx_seq_one_letter_code
_entity_poly.pdbx_strand_id
1 'polypeptide(L)'
;SGKPLIDIDRYSFGIFWDKDIMLGQMLEKCGLRLFNSARAVALCDDKALTHAALSGRLPMPKTVPVPQTYKYVGYGEMAFLKRAAEYLGLPLIIKECRGSFGKQVYLADTEEQAAEIIRSHEATPMIMQQAVRESFGRDVRIYVVGGEVMGAMRRSNDRDFRANIANGGSAEAYVPGDEEKHLALEAVRLLGLDFGGVDILHSQEGPLLCEVNSNAHFAGMEKSTGADISGAIMRYIRSELEK
;
A
#
# COMPACT_ATOMS: atom_id res chain seq x y z
N SER A 1 -33.51 -10.11 -5.06
CA SER A 1 -33.45 -11.26 -5.98
C SER A 1 -32.05 -11.88 -6.11
N GLY A 2 -30.99 -11.20 -5.76
CA GLY A 2 -29.61 -11.69 -5.80
C GLY A 2 -29.02 -11.94 -7.21
N LYS A 3 -29.75 -11.65 -8.26
CA LYS A 3 -29.22 -11.75 -9.62
C LYS A 3 -28.49 -10.49 -10.00
N PRO A 4 -27.27 -10.57 -10.58
CA PRO A 4 -26.55 -9.40 -11.09
C PRO A 4 -27.31 -8.75 -12.25
N LEU A 5 -27.12 -7.43 -12.41
CA LEU A 5 -27.69 -6.69 -13.54
C LEU A 5 -26.96 -6.94 -14.85
N ILE A 6 -25.75 -7.48 -14.79
CA ILE A 6 -24.95 -7.91 -15.93
C ILE A 6 -24.92 -9.43 -16.02
N ASP A 7 -24.79 -9.93 -17.24
CA ASP A 7 -24.68 -11.38 -17.50
C ASP A 7 -23.24 -11.82 -17.19
N ILE A 8 -23.01 -12.21 -15.94
CA ILE A 8 -21.68 -12.60 -15.42
C ILE A 8 -21.20 -13.90 -16.09
N ASP A 9 -22.11 -14.77 -16.49
CA ASP A 9 -21.77 -16.08 -17.09
C ASP A 9 -21.02 -15.94 -18.43
N ARG A 10 -21.01 -14.74 -19.01
CA ARG A 10 -20.21 -14.42 -20.20
C ARG A 10 -18.72 -14.27 -19.93
N TYR A 11 -18.31 -14.13 -18.67
CA TYR A 11 -16.93 -13.84 -18.29
C TYR A 11 -16.33 -15.00 -17.53
N SER A 12 -15.16 -15.45 -17.95
CA SER A 12 -14.42 -16.51 -17.26
C SER A 12 -13.66 -15.98 -16.04
N PHE A 13 -13.31 -14.70 -16.03
CA PHE A 13 -12.60 -14.01 -14.95
C PHE A 13 -12.76 -12.50 -15.06
N GLY A 14 -12.37 -11.77 -14.02
CA GLY A 14 -12.23 -10.32 -14.00
C GLY A 14 -10.84 -9.89 -13.55
N ILE A 15 -10.28 -8.88 -14.20
CA ILE A 15 -9.09 -8.17 -13.67
C ILE A 15 -9.62 -7.03 -12.83
N PHE A 16 -9.47 -7.14 -11.50
CA PHE A 16 -10.01 -6.15 -10.59
C PHE A 16 -8.98 -5.03 -10.33
N TRP A 17 -8.99 -4.04 -11.23
CA TRP A 17 -8.08 -2.88 -11.18
C TRP A 17 -8.72 -1.68 -10.48
N ASP A 18 -9.52 -1.94 -9.46
CA ASP A 18 -10.29 -0.95 -8.73
C ASP A 18 -10.13 -1.17 -7.22
N LYS A 19 -10.70 -0.28 -6.43
CA LYS A 19 -10.75 -0.31 -4.97
C LYS A 19 -12.19 -0.34 -4.42
N ASP A 20 -13.19 -0.56 -5.27
CA ASP A 20 -14.57 -0.80 -4.84
C ASP A 20 -14.71 -2.24 -4.30
N ILE A 21 -14.37 -2.38 -3.03
CA ILE A 21 -14.38 -3.68 -2.35
C ILE A 21 -15.78 -4.31 -2.37
N MET A 22 -16.83 -3.49 -2.27
CA MET A 22 -18.21 -4.00 -2.28
C MET A 22 -18.53 -4.61 -3.65
N LEU A 23 -18.19 -3.92 -4.73
CA LEU A 23 -18.34 -4.45 -6.08
C LEU A 23 -17.55 -5.75 -6.25
N GLY A 24 -16.27 -5.76 -5.85
CA GLY A 24 -15.43 -6.96 -5.94
C GLY A 24 -16.04 -8.16 -5.22
N GLN A 25 -16.48 -7.99 -3.97
CA GLN A 25 -17.14 -9.04 -3.18
C GLN A 25 -18.44 -9.52 -3.83
N MET A 26 -19.22 -8.62 -4.43
CA MET A 26 -20.45 -8.99 -5.12
C MET A 26 -20.18 -9.81 -6.38
N LEU A 27 -19.15 -9.45 -7.16
CA LEU A 27 -18.72 -10.19 -8.34
C LEU A 27 -18.25 -11.61 -7.97
N GLU A 28 -17.40 -11.73 -6.94
CA GLU A 28 -16.95 -13.04 -6.42
C GLU A 28 -18.12 -13.89 -5.91
N LYS A 29 -19.08 -13.27 -5.20
CA LYS A 29 -20.29 -13.96 -4.74
C LYS A 29 -21.15 -14.49 -5.90
N CYS A 30 -21.11 -13.82 -7.05
CA CYS A 30 -21.77 -14.28 -8.27
C CYS A 30 -20.96 -15.35 -9.04
N GLY A 31 -19.80 -15.78 -8.51
CA GLY A 31 -18.98 -16.84 -9.11
C GLY A 31 -17.87 -16.35 -10.02
N LEU A 32 -17.71 -15.04 -10.22
CA LEU A 32 -16.63 -14.51 -11.05
C LEU A 32 -15.30 -14.55 -10.28
N ARG A 33 -14.30 -15.25 -10.81
CA ARG A 33 -12.93 -15.19 -10.27
C ARG A 33 -12.30 -13.83 -10.57
N LEU A 34 -11.81 -13.15 -9.54
CA LEU A 34 -11.12 -11.87 -9.68
C LEU A 34 -9.60 -12.02 -9.48
N PHE A 35 -8.83 -11.28 -10.26
CA PHE A 35 -7.40 -11.03 -10.14
C PHE A 35 -7.17 -9.51 -9.98
N ASN A 36 -6.82 -8.97 -8.83
CA ASN A 36 -6.72 -9.59 -7.50
C ASN A 36 -8.09 -9.85 -6.87
N SER A 37 -8.13 -10.75 -5.88
CA SER A 37 -9.36 -10.99 -5.10
C SER A 37 -9.79 -9.74 -4.33
N ALA A 38 -11.11 -9.57 -4.13
CA ALA A 38 -11.64 -8.46 -3.34
C ALA A 38 -11.08 -8.40 -1.91
N ARG A 39 -10.80 -9.57 -1.30
CA ARG A 39 -10.15 -9.67 0.01
C ARG A 39 -8.72 -9.12 -0.02
N ALA A 40 -7.92 -9.49 -0.99
CA ALA A 40 -6.54 -9.02 -1.12
C ALA A 40 -6.49 -7.51 -1.36
N VAL A 41 -7.37 -6.99 -2.22
CA VAL A 41 -7.51 -5.54 -2.46
C VAL A 41 -7.90 -4.81 -1.18
N ALA A 42 -8.86 -5.34 -0.39
CA ALA A 42 -9.30 -4.73 0.86
C ALA A 42 -8.16 -4.62 1.89
N LEU A 43 -7.31 -5.66 1.99
CA LEU A 43 -6.14 -5.65 2.88
C LEU A 43 -5.07 -4.64 2.45
N CYS A 44 -4.93 -4.38 1.15
CA CYS A 44 -3.94 -3.44 0.62
C CYS A 44 -4.42 -1.99 0.63
N ASP A 45 -5.72 -1.75 0.41
CA ASP A 45 -6.27 -0.40 0.34
C ASP A 45 -6.35 0.30 1.70
N ASP A 46 -6.33 -0.46 2.79
CA ASP A 46 -6.35 0.06 4.15
C ASP A 46 -5.01 -0.19 4.87
N LYS A 47 -4.26 0.88 5.14
CA LYS A 47 -2.91 0.81 5.75
C LYS A 47 -2.91 0.18 7.14
N ALA A 48 -3.99 0.36 7.91
CA ALA A 48 -4.10 -0.27 9.22
C ALA A 48 -4.31 -1.79 9.08
N LEU A 49 -5.12 -2.23 8.10
CA LEU A 49 -5.32 -3.65 7.82
C LEU A 49 -4.06 -4.29 7.25
N THR A 50 -3.34 -3.61 6.34
CA THR A 50 -2.03 -4.07 5.84
C THR A 50 -1.06 -4.27 7.00
N HIS A 51 -0.96 -3.27 7.89
CA HIS A 51 -0.07 -3.36 9.06
C HIS A 51 -0.49 -4.51 9.98
N ALA A 52 -1.77 -4.64 10.30
CA ALA A 52 -2.28 -5.72 11.16
C ALA A 52 -1.99 -7.12 10.58
N ALA A 53 -2.07 -7.28 9.25
CA ALA A 53 -1.82 -8.55 8.59
C ALA A 53 -0.33 -8.93 8.56
N LEU A 54 0.57 -7.95 8.48
CA LEU A 54 2.00 -8.17 8.21
C LEU A 54 2.92 -7.87 9.41
N SER A 55 2.47 -7.12 10.40
CA SER A 55 3.24 -6.79 11.60
C SER A 55 3.70 -8.05 12.35
N GLY A 56 4.96 -8.06 12.79
CA GLY A 56 5.59 -9.20 13.43
C GLY A 56 5.96 -10.36 12.49
N ARG A 57 5.64 -10.24 11.20
CA ARG A 57 5.97 -11.21 10.15
C ARG A 57 7.00 -10.67 9.17
N LEU A 58 6.93 -9.36 8.89
CA LEU A 58 7.84 -8.65 7.98
C LEU A 58 8.40 -7.41 8.67
N PRO A 59 9.62 -6.98 8.33
CA PRO A 59 10.17 -5.72 8.79
C PRO A 59 9.37 -4.54 8.23
N MET A 60 8.82 -3.73 9.13
CA MET A 60 8.00 -2.55 8.85
C MET A 60 8.38 -1.42 9.80
N PRO A 61 8.20 -0.15 9.44
CA PRO A 61 8.31 0.95 10.38
C PRO A 61 7.32 0.75 11.54
N LYS A 62 7.72 1.08 12.77
CA LYS A 62 6.81 1.04 13.92
C LYS A 62 5.56 1.84 13.61
N THR A 63 4.40 1.27 13.89
CA THR A 63 3.10 1.87 13.52
C THR A 63 2.11 1.69 14.66
N VAL A 64 1.32 2.74 14.91
CA VAL A 64 0.24 2.75 15.90
C VAL A 64 -1.02 3.31 15.22
N PRO A 65 -2.15 2.59 15.22
CA PRO A 65 -3.40 3.14 14.75
C PRO A 65 -3.83 4.32 15.63
N VAL A 66 -4.36 5.37 15.01
CA VAL A 66 -5.04 6.45 15.74
C VAL A 66 -6.36 5.89 16.26
N PRO A 67 -6.71 6.06 17.55
CA PRO A 67 -8.01 5.63 18.06
C PRO A 67 -9.15 6.22 17.25
N GLN A 68 -10.08 5.40 16.83
CA GLN A 68 -11.23 5.88 16.05
C GLN A 68 -12.17 6.73 16.91
N THR A 69 -12.70 7.78 16.30
CA THR A 69 -13.79 8.59 16.86
C THR A 69 -14.88 8.80 15.81
N TYR A 70 -15.99 9.41 16.21
CA TYR A 70 -17.08 9.78 15.31
C TYR A 70 -17.10 11.28 15.10
N LYS A 71 -17.53 11.72 13.92
CA LYS A 71 -17.56 13.13 13.51
C LYS A 71 -18.20 14.09 14.54
N TYR A 72 -19.17 13.60 15.31
CA TYR A 72 -19.87 14.42 16.32
C TYR A 72 -19.32 14.26 17.73
N VAL A 73 -18.34 13.38 17.93
CA VAL A 73 -17.71 13.13 19.22
C VAL A 73 -16.35 13.81 19.27
N GLY A 74 -15.56 13.68 18.20
CA GLY A 74 -14.20 14.21 18.14
C GLY A 74 -13.26 13.57 19.16
N TYR A 75 -12.13 14.24 19.41
CA TYR A 75 -11.17 13.85 20.43
C TYR A 75 -11.23 14.84 21.61
N GLY A 76 -11.74 14.41 22.75
CA GLY A 76 -11.70 15.21 23.98
C GLY A 76 -10.26 15.38 24.47
N GLU A 77 -9.65 14.30 24.95
CA GLU A 77 -8.24 14.24 25.32
C GLU A 77 -7.46 13.38 24.34
N MET A 78 -6.23 13.81 24.04
CA MET A 78 -5.34 13.09 23.13
C MET A 78 -4.12 12.49 23.88
N ALA A 79 -4.34 11.99 25.10
CA ALA A 79 -3.27 11.40 25.92
C ALA A 79 -2.56 10.22 25.23
N PHE A 80 -3.22 9.54 24.28
CA PHE A 80 -2.61 8.51 23.46
C PHE A 80 -1.47 9.05 22.58
N LEU A 81 -1.54 10.32 22.16
CA LEU A 81 -0.57 10.91 21.24
C LEU A 81 0.82 11.01 21.87
N LYS A 82 0.89 11.43 23.13
CA LYS A 82 2.15 11.48 23.86
C LYS A 82 2.81 10.09 23.92
N ARG A 83 2.04 9.05 24.26
CA ARG A 83 2.54 7.66 24.30
C ARG A 83 2.99 7.18 22.92
N ALA A 84 2.26 7.55 21.87
CA ALA A 84 2.63 7.22 20.50
C ALA A 84 3.93 7.93 20.09
N ALA A 85 4.10 9.22 20.41
CA ALA A 85 5.31 9.97 20.13
C ALA A 85 6.52 9.42 20.90
N GLU A 86 6.35 9.05 22.17
CA GLU A 86 7.40 8.38 22.96
C GLU A 86 7.85 7.04 22.34
N TYR A 87 6.91 6.26 21.80
CA TYR A 87 7.19 4.95 21.18
C TYR A 87 7.76 5.04 19.77
N LEU A 88 7.23 5.95 18.94
CA LEU A 88 7.56 6.07 17.52
C LEU A 88 8.74 7.03 17.27
N GLY A 89 8.97 7.99 18.17
CA GLY A 89 9.88 9.12 17.98
C GLY A 89 9.29 10.23 17.13
N LEU A 90 9.89 11.41 17.21
CA LEU A 90 9.57 12.56 16.34
C LEU A 90 10.66 12.74 15.28
N PRO A 91 10.33 13.19 14.06
CA PRO A 91 8.98 13.49 13.57
C PRO A 91 8.12 12.24 13.41
N LEU A 92 6.80 12.41 13.40
CA LEU A 92 5.83 11.36 13.08
C LEU A 92 5.39 11.46 11.62
N ILE A 93 5.19 10.32 10.98
CA ILE A 93 4.42 10.22 9.74
C ILE A 93 2.99 9.83 10.11
N ILE A 94 2.03 10.66 9.72
CA ILE A 94 0.60 10.38 9.91
C ILE A 94 0.01 10.09 8.54
N LYS A 95 -0.75 9.00 8.42
CA LYS A 95 -1.34 8.58 7.14
C LYS A 95 -2.82 8.29 7.34
N GLU A 96 -3.67 8.77 6.46
CA GLU A 96 -5.02 8.23 6.36
C GLU A 96 -4.93 6.76 5.93
N CYS A 97 -5.75 5.91 6.52
CA CYS A 97 -5.74 4.48 6.22
C CYS A 97 -6.00 4.21 4.73
N ARG A 98 -6.89 5.00 4.12
CA ARG A 98 -7.20 4.93 2.69
C ARG A 98 -6.69 6.17 1.97
N GLY A 99 -6.20 5.98 0.76
CA GLY A 99 -5.69 7.08 -0.06
C GLY A 99 -4.58 6.63 -0.99
N SER A 100 -4.24 7.49 -1.94
CA SER A 100 -3.28 7.17 -3.00
C SER A 100 -2.40 8.38 -3.33
N PHE A 101 -1.29 8.11 -4.04
CA PHE A 101 -0.38 9.13 -4.55
C PHE A 101 0.30 10.00 -3.47
N GLY A 102 0.33 9.55 -2.22
CA GLY A 102 0.94 10.28 -1.11
C GLY A 102 0.19 11.54 -0.65
N LYS A 103 -1.02 11.79 -1.16
CA LYS A 103 -1.80 13.00 -0.80
C LYS A 103 -2.26 13.00 0.65
N GLN A 104 -2.50 11.82 1.22
CA GLN A 104 -2.99 11.59 2.57
C GLN A 104 -1.86 11.16 3.51
N VAL A 105 -0.67 11.73 3.33
CA VAL A 105 0.52 11.45 4.17
C VAL A 105 1.08 12.77 4.67
N TYR A 106 1.19 12.90 5.97
CA TYR A 106 1.54 14.13 6.67
C TYR A 106 2.79 13.91 7.54
N LEU A 107 3.65 14.91 7.62
CA LEU A 107 4.79 14.95 8.53
C LEU A 107 4.44 15.86 9.70
N ALA A 108 4.67 15.41 10.92
CA ALA A 108 4.50 16.18 12.15
C ALA A 108 5.82 16.19 12.93
N ASP A 109 6.43 17.34 13.05
CA ASP A 109 7.69 17.52 13.78
C ASP A 109 7.48 17.58 15.30
N THR A 110 6.27 17.93 15.75
CA THR A 110 5.90 18.02 17.15
C THR A 110 4.57 17.33 17.46
N GLU A 111 4.31 17.07 18.75
CA GLU A 111 3.02 16.51 19.20
C GLU A 111 1.86 17.46 18.89
N GLU A 112 2.06 18.77 18.97
CA GLU A 112 1.04 19.76 18.68
C GLU A 112 0.64 19.72 17.21
N GLN A 113 1.60 19.64 16.28
CA GLN A 113 1.33 19.48 14.85
C GLN A 113 0.60 18.16 14.57
N ALA A 114 1.01 17.06 15.21
CA ALA A 114 0.34 15.79 15.08
C ALA A 114 -1.11 15.86 15.59
N ALA A 115 -1.35 16.53 16.71
CA ALA A 115 -2.69 16.76 17.24
C ALA A 115 -3.56 17.58 16.29
N GLU A 116 -3.01 18.62 15.68
CA GLU A 116 -3.72 19.46 14.70
C GLU A 116 -4.12 18.66 13.45
N ILE A 117 -3.17 17.88 12.89
CA ILE A 117 -3.44 17.00 11.75
C ILE A 117 -4.57 16.03 12.08
N ILE A 118 -4.52 15.33 13.22
CA ILE A 118 -5.52 14.34 13.61
C ILE A 118 -6.89 15.01 13.83
N ARG A 119 -6.95 16.18 14.49
CA ARG A 119 -8.21 16.91 14.68
C ARG A 119 -8.81 17.42 13.38
N SER A 120 -7.99 17.89 12.45
CA SER A 120 -8.48 18.39 11.16
C SER A 120 -9.06 17.28 10.27
N HIS A 121 -8.79 16.01 10.59
CA HIS A 121 -9.29 14.84 9.86
C HIS A 121 -10.21 13.96 10.72
N GLU A 122 -11.03 14.58 11.58
CA GLU A 122 -11.97 13.89 12.44
C GLU A 122 -12.77 12.80 11.70
N ALA A 123 -12.93 11.65 12.35
CA ALA A 123 -13.60 10.46 11.83
C ALA A 123 -12.92 9.77 10.61
N THR A 124 -11.81 10.28 10.12
CA THR A 124 -11.00 9.59 9.12
C THR A 124 -10.08 8.58 9.83
N PRO A 125 -10.15 7.28 9.51
CA PRO A 125 -9.22 6.31 10.06
C PRO A 125 -7.79 6.64 9.65
N MET A 126 -6.87 6.70 10.62
CA MET A 126 -5.48 7.08 10.42
C MET A 126 -4.52 6.15 11.17
N ILE A 127 -3.28 6.12 10.74
CA ILE A 127 -2.16 5.53 11.45
C ILE A 127 -1.08 6.58 11.73
N MET A 128 -0.38 6.42 12.84
CA MET A 128 0.87 7.11 13.15
C MET A 128 2.02 6.13 12.94
N GLN A 129 3.09 6.57 12.30
CA GLN A 129 4.20 5.71 11.93
C GLN A 129 5.54 6.40 12.20
N GLN A 130 6.53 5.63 12.60
CA GLN A 130 7.92 6.06 12.73
C GLN A 130 8.42 6.64 11.40
N ALA A 131 9.05 7.79 11.44
CA ALA A 131 9.71 8.36 10.28
C ALA A 131 11.05 7.66 10.01
N VAL A 132 11.17 7.06 8.84
CA VAL A 132 12.43 6.50 8.34
C VAL A 132 13.17 7.62 7.61
N ARG A 133 13.97 8.39 8.35
CA ARG A 133 14.60 9.63 7.84
C ARG A 133 15.55 9.38 6.67
N GLU A 134 16.22 8.23 6.66
CA GLU A 134 17.14 7.80 5.61
C GLU A 134 16.44 7.66 4.25
N SER A 135 15.12 7.45 4.29
CA SER A 135 14.27 7.32 3.11
C SER A 135 13.43 8.56 2.81
N PHE A 136 13.70 9.71 3.44
CA PHE A 136 13.00 10.95 3.08
C PHE A 136 13.27 11.30 1.62
N GLY A 137 12.16 11.47 0.86
CA GLY A 137 12.20 11.70 -0.57
C GLY A 137 12.69 10.50 -1.41
N ARG A 138 12.81 9.30 -0.84
CA ARG A 138 13.34 8.12 -1.54
C ARG A 138 12.60 6.85 -1.14
N ASP A 139 12.29 6.03 -2.13
CA ASP A 139 11.82 4.65 -1.93
C ASP A 139 12.13 3.79 -3.15
N VAL A 140 11.92 2.48 -2.99
CA VAL A 140 11.98 1.52 -4.09
C VAL A 140 10.62 0.89 -4.27
N ARG A 141 10.11 0.88 -5.50
CA ARG A 141 8.92 0.11 -5.87
C ARG A 141 9.32 -1.13 -6.64
N ILE A 142 8.93 -2.29 -6.12
CA ILE A 142 9.11 -3.59 -6.77
C ILE A 142 7.75 -4.08 -7.26
N TYR A 143 7.68 -4.53 -8.49
CA TYR A 143 6.47 -5.12 -9.05
C TYR A 143 6.56 -6.65 -9.05
N VAL A 144 5.56 -7.29 -8.49
CA VAL A 144 5.46 -8.75 -8.36
C VAL A 144 4.24 -9.24 -9.14
N VAL A 145 4.38 -10.35 -9.85
CA VAL A 145 3.31 -11.06 -10.56
C VAL A 145 3.49 -12.56 -10.34
N GLY A 146 2.48 -13.25 -9.83
CA GLY A 146 2.50 -14.70 -9.71
C GLY A 146 3.65 -15.26 -8.85
N GLY A 147 4.15 -14.48 -7.88
CA GLY A 147 5.29 -14.87 -7.05
C GLY A 147 6.66 -14.62 -7.68
N GLU A 148 6.74 -13.84 -8.77
CA GLU A 148 7.99 -13.45 -9.43
C GLU A 148 8.17 -11.93 -9.44
N VAL A 149 9.40 -11.45 -9.25
CA VAL A 149 9.74 -10.03 -9.38
C VAL A 149 9.89 -9.69 -10.85
N MET A 150 9.02 -8.81 -11.37
CA MET A 150 9.03 -8.41 -12.78
C MET A 150 9.93 -7.22 -13.06
N GLY A 151 10.13 -6.34 -12.11
CA GLY A 151 10.97 -5.17 -12.23
C GLY A 151 10.94 -4.32 -10.98
N ALA A 152 11.86 -3.37 -10.89
CA ALA A 152 11.89 -2.40 -9.82
C ALA A 152 12.32 -1.02 -10.32
N MET A 153 11.87 0.01 -9.64
CA MET A 153 12.29 1.39 -9.84
C MET A 153 12.60 2.06 -8.51
N ARG A 154 13.63 2.88 -8.49
CA ARG A 154 13.89 3.82 -7.42
C ARG A 154 13.15 5.11 -7.72
N ARG A 155 12.39 5.61 -6.75
CA ARG A 155 11.74 6.92 -6.84
C ARG A 155 12.49 7.89 -5.96
N SER A 156 12.62 9.15 -6.41
CA SER A 156 13.28 10.20 -5.64
C SER A 156 12.58 11.55 -5.83
N ASN A 157 12.58 12.36 -4.77
CA ASN A 157 12.05 13.71 -4.75
C ASN A 157 12.91 14.56 -3.80
N ASP A 158 13.59 15.55 -4.33
CA ASP A 158 14.48 16.41 -3.54
C ASP A 158 13.73 17.57 -2.83
N ARG A 159 12.42 17.71 -3.06
CA ARG A 159 11.60 18.83 -2.56
C ARG A 159 10.53 18.38 -1.56
N ASP A 160 10.29 17.10 -1.43
CA ASP A 160 9.26 16.52 -0.57
C ASP A 160 9.81 15.28 0.13
N PHE A 161 9.42 15.05 1.38
CA PHE A 161 9.78 13.82 2.09
C PHE A 161 9.14 12.56 1.47
N ARG A 162 8.11 12.73 0.62
CA ARG A 162 7.45 11.67 -0.14
C ARG A 162 8.10 11.52 -1.51
N ALA A 163 8.44 10.30 -1.89
CA ALA A 163 9.09 10.00 -3.17
C ALA A 163 8.14 9.92 -4.37
N ASN A 164 6.83 10.10 -4.16
CA ASN A 164 5.82 9.89 -5.18
C ASN A 164 6.03 10.78 -6.42
N ILE A 165 5.99 10.19 -7.61
CA ILE A 165 6.11 10.90 -8.90
C ILE A 165 5.02 11.97 -9.06
N ALA A 166 3.80 11.68 -8.59
CA ALA A 166 2.69 12.64 -8.62
C ALA A 166 2.95 13.93 -7.82
N ASN A 167 3.92 13.91 -6.89
CA ASN A 167 4.35 15.05 -6.09
C ASN A 167 5.62 15.71 -6.65
N GLY A 168 5.95 15.46 -7.92
CA GLY A 168 7.14 16.03 -8.58
C GLY A 168 8.40 15.19 -8.44
N GLY A 169 8.29 13.96 -7.98
CA GLY A 169 9.40 13.00 -7.94
C GLY A 169 9.78 12.47 -9.32
N SER A 170 10.94 11.86 -9.39
CA SER A 170 11.47 11.13 -10.55
C SER A 170 11.53 9.62 -10.25
N ALA A 171 11.71 8.83 -11.31
CA ALA A 171 11.92 7.39 -11.19
C ALA A 171 12.99 6.92 -12.17
N GLU A 172 13.80 5.99 -11.73
CA GLU A 172 14.83 5.32 -12.54
C GLU A 172 14.77 3.81 -12.36
N ALA A 173 15.25 3.05 -13.36
CA ALA A 173 15.36 1.61 -13.23
C ALA A 173 16.27 1.23 -12.06
N TYR A 174 15.88 0.19 -11.32
CA TYR A 174 16.58 -0.26 -10.14
C TYR A 174 16.71 -1.79 -10.15
N VAL A 175 17.84 -2.29 -9.67
CA VAL A 175 18.05 -3.74 -9.46
C VAL A 175 17.96 -4.02 -7.97
N PRO A 176 16.85 -4.63 -7.49
CA PRO A 176 16.67 -4.89 -6.07
C PRO A 176 17.62 -5.98 -5.57
N GLY A 177 18.10 -5.81 -4.34
CA GLY A 177 18.85 -6.83 -3.62
C GLY A 177 17.97 -8.01 -3.19
N ASP A 178 18.59 -9.07 -2.68
CA ASP A 178 17.85 -10.30 -2.32
C ASP A 178 16.92 -10.09 -1.14
N GLU A 179 17.28 -9.26 -0.17
CA GLU A 179 16.42 -8.93 0.97
C GLU A 179 15.18 -8.16 0.53
N GLU A 180 15.32 -7.20 -0.39
CA GLU A 180 14.21 -6.42 -0.95
C GLU A 180 13.27 -7.31 -1.78
N LYS A 181 13.82 -8.20 -2.60
CA LYS A 181 13.03 -9.18 -3.37
C LYS A 181 12.25 -10.10 -2.45
N HIS A 182 12.92 -10.66 -1.43
CA HIS A 182 12.28 -11.53 -0.46
C HIS A 182 11.14 -10.80 0.26
N LEU A 183 11.39 -9.58 0.73
CA LEU A 183 10.38 -8.76 1.40
C LEU A 183 9.16 -8.50 0.50
N ALA A 184 9.39 -8.18 -0.78
CA ALA A 184 8.32 -7.92 -1.73
C ALA A 184 7.49 -9.18 -2.03
N LEU A 185 8.16 -10.32 -2.27
CA LEU A 185 7.50 -11.60 -2.55
C LEU A 185 6.66 -12.08 -1.36
N GLU A 186 7.21 -12.01 -0.15
CA GLU A 186 6.51 -12.41 1.05
C GLU A 186 5.33 -11.49 1.37
N ALA A 187 5.44 -10.17 1.16
CA ALA A 187 4.34 -9.24 1.34
C ALA A 187 3.15 -9.58 0.41
N VAL A 188 3.42 -9.79 -0.87
CA VAL A 188 2.41 -10.17 -1.87
C VAL A 188 1.77 -11.51 -1.52
N ARG A 189 2.58 -12.52 -1.16
CA ARG A 189 2.12 -13.85 -0.76
C ARG A 189 1.21 -13.79 0.49
N LEU A 190 1.63 -13.09 1.52
CA LEU A 190 0.90 -13.00 2.79
C LEU A 190 -0.43 -12.25 2.68
N LEU A 191 -0.52 -11.28 1.77
CA LEU A 191 -1.75 -10.55 1.48
C LEU A 191 -2.66 -11.28 0.48
N GLY A 192 -2.15 -12.33 -0.17
CA GLY A 192 -2.89 -13.13 -1.15
C GLY A 192 -3.12 -12.41 -2.47
N LEU A 193 -2.16 -11.59 -2.89
CA LEU A 193 -2.21 -10.91 -4.19
C LEU A 193 -1.69 -11.79 -5.31
N ASP A 194 -2.35 -11.70 -6.45
CA ASP A 194 -1.89 -12.27 -7.71
C ASP A 194 -0.78 -11.42 -8.33
N PHE A 195 -0.90 -10.10 -8.20
CA PHE A 195 0.08 -9.12 -8.63
C PHE A 195 -0.05 -7.83 -7.82
N GLY A 196 1.03 -7.05 -7.76
CA GLY A 196 1.03 -5.77 -7.09
C GLY A 196 2.37 -5.07 -7.05
N GLY A 197 2.35 -3.81 -6.64
CA GLY A 197 3.53 -2.99 -6.40
C GLY A 197 3.81 -2.89 -4.92
N VAL A 198 5.03 -3.18 -4.52
CA VAL A 198 5.52 -3.14 -3.13
C VAL A 198 6.47 -1.98 -2.98
N ASP A 199 6.18 -1.08 -2.06
CA ASP A 199 7.02 0.08 -1.76
C ASP A 199 7.88 -0.21 -0.53
N ILE A 200 9.19 -0.04 -0.68
CA ILE A 200 10.22 -0.36 0.31
C ILE A 200 10.98 0.91 0.67
N LEU A 201 11.16 1.13 1.97
CA LEU A 201 12.05 2.13 2.54
C LEU A 201 13.36 1.48 2.97
N HIS A 202 14.44 2.25 2.98
CA HIS A 202 15.73 1.82 3.48
C HIS A 202 16.00 2.50 4.83
N SER A 203 16.28 1.71 5.83
CA SER A 203 16.73 2.16 7.15
C SER A 203 18.17 1.73 7.39
N GLN A 204 18.77 2.17 8.50
CA GLN A 204 20.08 1.70 8.94
C GLN A 204 20.10 0.19 9.25
N GLU A 205 18.93 -0.39 9.57
CA GLU A 205 18.80 -1.81 9.91
C GLU A 205 18.39 -2.70 8.70
N GLY A 206 18.23 -2.09 7.51
CA GLY A 206 17.85 -2.80 6.30
C GLY A 206 16.55 -2.31 5.68
N PRO A 207 16.00 -3.05 4.70
CA PRO A 207 14.78 -2.69 4.00
C PRO A 207 13.54 -2.87 4.89
N LEU A 208 12.61 -1.90 4.82
CA LEU A 208 11.34 -1.92 5.53
C LEU A 208 10.18 -1.81 4.55
N LEU A 209 9.18 -2.66 4.73
CA LEU A 209 7.94 -2.58 3.96
C LEU A 209 7.17 -1.32 4.32
N CYS A 210 6.93 -0.45 3.34
CA CYS A 210 6.16 0.78 3.51
C CYS A 210 4.68 0.60 3.16
N GLU A 211 4.40 0.06 1.98
CA GLU A 211 3.05 -0.07 1.43
C GLU A 211 3.01 -1.17 0.37
N VAL A 212 1.83 -1.80 0.21
CA VAL A 212 1.55 -2.73 -0.88
C VAL A 212 0.33 -2.22 -1.66
N ASN A 213 0.46 -2.12 -2.97
CA ASN A 213 -0.56 -1.56 -3.85
C ASN A 213 -1.07 -2.64 -4.82
N SER A 214 -2.33 -3.08 -4.66
CA SER A 214 -2.97 -4.10 -5.50
C SER A 214 -3.20 -3.64 -6.95
N ASN A 215 -3.32 -2.35 -7.18
CA ASN A 215 -3.54 -1.72 -8.49
C ASN A 215 -2.44 -0.71 -8.84
N ALA A 216 -1.18 -1.03 -8.49
CA ALA A 216 -0.04 -0.18 -8.78
C ALA A 216 0.11 0.07 -10.28
N HIS A 217 0.23 1.35 -10.67
CA HIS A 217 0.53 1.71 -12.05
C HIS A 217 1.92 1.23 -12.44
N PHE A 218 2.04 0.47 -13.52
CA PHE A 218 3.29 -0.14 -13.99
C PHE A 218 3.82 0.43 -15.31
N ALA A 219 3.03 1.20 -16.07
CA ALA A 219 3.47 1.75 -17.35
C ALA A 219 4.78 2.55 -17.28
N GLY A 220 4.99 3.30 -16.19
CA GLY A 220 6.25 4.01 -15.94
C GLY A 220 7.41 3.05 -15.70
N MET A 221 7.18 1.94 -15.04
CA MET A 221 8.19 0.91 -14.79
C MET A 221 8.52 0.16 -16.08
N GLU A 222 7.54 -0.27 -16.87
CA GLU A 222 7.76 -0.88 -18.19
C GLU A 222 8.63 0.02 -19.08
N LYS A 223 8.30 1.32 -19.12
CA LYS A 223 9.07 2.30 -19.90
C LYS A 223 10.52 2.45 -19.43
N SER A 224 10.78 2.42 -18.14
CA SER A 224 12.11 2.65 -17.56
C SER A 224 12.98 1.39 -17.52
N THR A 225 12.36 0.21 -17.38
CA THR A 225 13.09 -1.08 -17.20
C THR A 225 13.05 -1.98 -18.42
N GLY A 226 12.13 -1.76 -19.36
CA GLY A 226 11.85 -2.68 -20.47
C GLY A 226 11.12 -3.96 -20.06
N ALA A 227 10.68 -4.08 -18.80
CA ALA A 227 9.93 -5.25 -18.32
C ALA A 227 8.54 -5.30 -18.96
N ASP A 228 8.08 -6.49 -19.34
CA ASP A 228 6.73 -6.76 -19.87
C ASP A 228 5.80 -7.19 -18.71
N ILE A 229 5.41 -6.23 -17.88
CA ILE A 229 4.56 -6.47 -16.70
C ILE A 229 3.13 -6.82 -17.12
N SER A 230 2.60 -6.09 -18.08
CA SER A 230 1.25 -6.33 -18.61
C SER A 230 1.12 -7.73 -19.22
N GLY A 231 2.08 -8.14 -20.01
CA GLY A 231 2.12 -9.50 -20.57
C GLY A 231 2.32 -10.56 -19.49
N ALA A 232 3.13 -10.30 -18.45
CA ALA A 232 3.31 -11.23 -17.33
C ALA A 232 2.02 -11.46 -16.56
N ILE A 233 1.24 -10.39 -16.29
CA ILE A 233 -0.09 -10.51 -15.65
C ILE A 233 -0.99 -11.42 -16.48
N MET A 234 -1.07 -11.21 -17.79
CA MET A 234 -1.93 -12.03 -18.66
C MET A 234 -1.46 -13.47 -18.75
N ARG A 235 -0.15 -13.73 -18.82
CA ARG A 235 0.40 -15.10 -18.78
C ARG A 235 0.10 -15.80 -17.46
N TYR A 236 0.24 -15.10 -16.35
CA TYR A 236 -0.08 -15.62 -15.03
C TYR A 236 -1.57 -15.98 -14.92
N ILE A 237 -2.47 -15.05 -15.29
CA ILE A 237 -3.91 -15.30 -15.27
C ILE A 237 -4.27 -16.53 -16.11
N ARG A 238 -3.72 -16.66 -17.31
CA ARG A 238 -3.93 -17.82 -18.17
C ARG A 238 -3.50 -19.12 -17.48
N SER A 239 -2.29 -19.14 -16.90
CA SER A 239 -1.78 -20.32 -16.20
C SER A 239 -2.65 -20.74 -14.99
N GLU A 240 -3.26 -19.76 -14.32
CA GLU A 240 -4.16 -20.01 -13.20
C GLU A 240 -5.53 -20.53 -13.61
N LEU A 241 -6.00 -20.19 -14.81
CA LEU A 241 -7.27 -20.66 -15.36
C LEU A 241 -7.16 -22.06 -15.99
N GLU A 242 -5.95 -22.49 -16.34
CA GLU A 242 -5.66 -23.81 -16.92
C GLU A 242 -5.43 -24.89 -15.85
N LYS A 243 -5.37 -24.53 -14.52
CA LYS A 243 -5.27 -25.44 -13.40
C LYS A 243 -6.63 -26.02 -13.00
#